data_fc64521703c649e5033da70d6eef5329
#
_entry.id   fc64521703c649e5033da70d6eef5329
#
_cell.length_a   1.000
_cell.length_b   1.000
_cell.length_c   1.000
_cell.angle_alpha   90.00
_cell.angle_beta   90.00
_cell.angle_gamma   90.00
#
_symmetry.space_group_name_H-M   'P 1'
#
loop_
_entity.id
_entity.type
_entity.pdbx_description
1 polymer ?
#
loop_
_entity_poly.entity_id
_entity_poly.type
_entity_poly.pdbx_seq_one_letter_code
_entity_poly.pdbx_strand_id
1 'polypeptide(L)'
;KVLSQNLNKDQKKDFCITHFFNPVRYMGLLEIVKNEDNDLNKINQLKEFCEVELGKGAIVCNDTPGFLGNRVGVYAMQIAMTEAFKMKLSVEEADAIFGRPMGIPKTGVFGLYDLIGIDLMADVLKSFIKELPKSDEFHEVAKEIPLVKKLIETGYTGRKGKGGFYRMKKTDSGKIMEAINLETGEYSTSQKIDIKSDKVDLKALINRNDKYGDYAWSVLSKIIKYASSLVPGITKEFNDIDEAMRLGFNWAK
;
A
#
# COMPACT_ATOMS: atom_id res chain seq x y z
N LYS A 1 -14.27 17.49 -0.35
CA LYS A 1 -14.70 18.76 -1.00
C LYS A 1 -15.84 18.55 -2.02
N VAL A 2 -15.70 17.62 -2.99
CA VAL A 2 -16.72 17.44 -4.06
C VAL A 2 -18.10 17.10 -3.50
N LEU A 3 -18.19 16.12 -2.61
CA LEU A 3 -19.49 15.68 -2.05
C LEU A 3 -20.17 16.73 -1.19
N SER A 4 -19.42 17.65 -0.60
CA SER A 4 -19.98 18.70 0.26
C SER A 4 -20.29 20.01 -0.47
N GLN A 5 -20.06 20.11 -1.79
CA GLN A 5 -20.23 21.38 -2.54
C GLN A 5 -21.62 21.97 -2.45
N ASN A 6 -22.65 21.12 -2.48
CA ASN A 6 -24.07 21.52 -2.46
C ASN A 6 -24.67 21.60 -1.05
N LEU A 7 -23.87 21.35 -0.01
CA LEU A 7 -24.31 21.46 1.37
C LEU A 7 -24.25 22.92 1.84
N ASN A 8 -25.23 23.33 2.64
CA ASN A 8 -25.18 24.63 3.30
C ASN A 8 -24.15 24.63 4.44
N LYS A 9 -23.88 25.82 5.03
CA LYS A 9 -22.85 26.00 6.06
C LYS A 9 -23.05 25.11 7.29
N ASP A 10 -24.29 24.93 7.74
CA ASP A 10 -24.58 24.12 8.93
C ASP A 10 -24.44 22.62 8.62
N GLN A 11 -24.90 22.18 7.45
CA GLN A 11 -24.70 20.80 6.99
C GLN A 11 -23.21 20.44 6.84
N LYS A 12 -22.36 21.38 6.37
CA LYS A 12 -20.93 21.15 6.24
C LYS A 12 -20.24 20.93 7.58
N LYS A 13 -20.71 21.55 8.67
CA LYS A 13 -20.18 21.30 10.01
C LYS A 13 -20.33 19.86 10.45
N ASP A 14 -21.38 19.19 9.97
CA ASP A 14 -21.77 17.84 10.37
C ASP A 14 -21.38 16.78 9.32
N PHE A 15 -20.82 17.19 8.20
CA PHE A 15 -20.46 16.30 7.11
C PHE A 15 -18.98 15.93 7.14
N CYS A 16 -18.70 14.65 7.35
CA CYS A 16 -17.38 14.06 7.17
C CYS A 16 -17.49 12.73 6.41
N ILE A 17 -16.38 12.16 6.03
CA ILE A 17 -16.32 10.83 5.41
C ILE A 17 -15.71 9.86 6.43
N THR A 18 -16.28 8.67 6.53
CA THR A 18 -15.66 7.55 7.25
C THR A 18 -15.21 6.52 6.21
N HIS A 19 -13.90 6.27 6.18
CA HIS A 19 -13.31 5.33 5.24
C HIS A 19 -12.82 4.09 5.97
N PHE A 20 -13.51 2.98 5.74
CA PHE A 20 -13.19 1.67 6.31
C PHE A 20 -12.22 0.92 5.38
N PHE A 21 -11.24 0.26 5.98
CA PHE A 21 -10.37 -0.65 5.24
C PHE A 21 -11.02 -2.03 5.07
N ASN A 22 -10.86 -2.60 3.90
CA ASN A 22 -11.44 -3.91 3.57
C ASN A 22 -10.46 -5.06 3.90
N PRO A 23 -10.97 -6.19 4.41
CA PRO A 23 -12.36 -6.47 4.79
C PRO A 23 -12.74 -5.78 6.10
N VAL A 24 -13.83 -5.02 6.09
CA VAL A 24 -14.26 -4.14 7.21
C VAL A 24 -14.29 -4.85 8.55
N ARG A 25 -14.71 -6.11 8.58
CA ARG A 25 -14.79 -6.91 9.81
C ARG A 25 -13.43 -7.15 10.47
N TYR A 26 -12.37 -7.25 9.67
CA TYR A 26 -11.05 -7.69 10.16
C TYR A 26 -10.03 -6.55 10.25
N MET A 27 -10.18 -5.55 9.40
CA MET A 27 -9.24 -4.42 9.38
C MET A 27 -9.55 -3.43 10.48
N GLY A 28 -8.52 -3.05 11.24
CA GLY A 28 -8.66 -2.18 12.41
C GLY A 28 -8.83 -0.70 12.07
N LEU A 29 -8.29 -0.25 10.92
CA LEU A 29 -8.28 1.17 10.57
C LEU A 29 -9.64 1.68 10.13
N LEU A 30 -10.02 2.84 10.68
CA LEU A 30 -11.08 3.69 10.20
C LEU A 30 -10.56 5.13 10.10
N GLU A 31 -10.57 5.70 8.92
CA GLU A 31 -10.21 7.11 8.71
C GLU A 31 -11.46 7.98 8.79
N ILE A 32 -11.40 9.01 9.64
CA ILE A 32 -12.41 10.08 9.71
C ILE A 32 -11.85 11.27 8.93
N VAL A 33 -12.34 11.45 7.72
CA VAL A 33 -11.86 12.48 6.81
C VAL A 33 -12.66 13.74 7.03
N LYS A 34 -12.02 14.73 7.63
CA LYS A 34 -12.65 16.00 7.97
C LYS A 34 -12.42 17.07 6.92
N ASN A 35 -13.31 18.04 6.87
CA ASN A 35 -13.15 19.29 6.14
C ASN A 35 -12.89 20.47 7.11
N GLU A 36 -12.63 21.65 6.54
CA GLU A 36 -12.31 22.86 7.31
C GLU A 36 -13.50 23.40 8.11
N ASP A 37 -14.74 23.11 7.67
CA ASP A 37 -15.97 23.61 8.30
C ASP A 37 -16.45 22.71 9.45
N ASN A 38 -15.86 21.52 9.65
CA ASN A 38 -16.36 20.56 10.64
C ASN A 38 -16.28 21.08 12.08
N ASP A 39 -17.32 20.79 12.85
CA ASP A 39 -17.31 20.93 14.30
C ASP A 39 -16.41 19.85 14.92
N LEU A 40 -15.27 20.29 15.49
CA LEU A 40 -14.27 19.38 16.06
C LEU A 40 -14.81 18.57 17.25
N ASN A 41 -15.80 19.10 18.01
CA ASN A 41 -16.40 18.35 19.10
C ASN A 41 -17.19 17.15 18.54
N LYS A 42 -17.92 17.34 17.44
CA LYS A 42 -18.65 16.26 16.78
C LYS A 42 -17.72 15.23 16.14
N ILE A 43 -16.61 15.67 15.55
CA ILE A 43 -15.57 14.77 15.03
C ILE A 43 -14.96 13.93 16.16
N ASN A 44 -14.70 14.52 17.33
CA ASN A 44 -14.18 13.79 18.49
C ASN A 44 -15.20 12.79 19.05
N GLN A 45 -16.49 13.16 19.13
CA GLN A 45 -17.57 12.24 19.52
C GLN A 45 -17.71 11.07 18.55
N LEU A 46 -17.61 11.34 17.24
CA LEU A 46 -17.62 10.29 16.22
C LEU A 46 -16.40 9.37 16.36
N LYS A 47 -15.24 9.93 16.62
CA LYS A 47 -14.02 9.15 16.85
C LYS A 47 -14.20 8.23 18.05
N GLU A 48 -14.63 8.75 19.18
CA GLU A 48 -14.90 7.97 20.40
C GLU A 48 -15.91 6.84 20.13
N PHE A 49 -17.01 7.13 19.44
CA PHE A 49 -17.98 6.12 19.04
C PHE A 49 -17.34 5.01 18.18
N CYS A 50 -16.52 5.38 17.20
CA CYS A 50 -15.85 4.40 16.34
C CYS A 50 -14.84 3.52 17.12
N GLU A 51 -14.18 4.10 18.11
CA GLU A 51 -13.21 3.39 18.94
C GLU A 51 -13.90 2.48 19.97
N VAL A 52 -14.90 2.99 20.68
CA VAL A 52 -15.55 2.27 21.78
C VAL A 52 -16.57 1.25 21.28
N GLU A 53 -17.49 1.69 20.41
CA GLU A 53 -18.62 0.86 19.99
C GLU A 53 -18.29 -0.04 18.78
N LEU A 54 -17.44 0.45 17.86
CA LEU A 54 -17.07 -0.33 16.68
C LEU A 54 -15.73 -1.07 16.83
N GLY A 55 -14.97 -0.82 17.89
CA GLY A 55 -13.65 -1.43 18.11
C GLY A 55 -12.63 -1.12 17.03
N LYS A 56 -12.72 0.07 16.39
CA LYS A 56 -11.80 0.52 15.36
C LYS A 56 -10.72 1.43 15.95
N GLY A 57 -9.56 1.46 15.32
CA GLY A 57 -8.61 2.55 15.54
C GLY A 57 -8.98 3.70 14.61
N ALA A 58 -9.60 4.74 15.15
CA ALA A 58 -10.09 5.85 14.37
C ALA A 58 -9.05 6.97 14.26
N ILE A 59 -8.66 7.31 13.03
CA ILE A 59 -7.69 8.36 12.74
C ILE A 59 -8.38 9.50 12.02
N VAL A 60 -8.19 10.72 12.52
CA VAL A 60 -8.73 11.93 11.90
C VAL A 60 -7.71 12.48 10.92
N CYS A 61 -8.08 12.59 9.65
CA CYS A 61 -7.21 13.13 8.60
C CYS A 61 -7.93 14.17 7.74
N ASN A 62 -7.17 14.92 6.98
CA ASN A 62 -7.68 15.92 6.05
C ASN A 62 -8.12 15.28 4.73
N ASP A 63 -9.07 15.93 4.03
CA ASP A 63 -9.57 15.51 2.71
C ASP A 63 -8.50 15.75 1.63
N THR A 64 -7.63 14.77 1.47
CA THR A 64 -6.57 14.74 0.46
C THR A 64 -6.64 13.46 -0.38
N PRO A 65 -6.15 13.44 -1.62
CA PRO A 65 -6.21 12.24 -2.47
C PRO A 65 -5.57 11.03 -1.79
N GLY A 66 -6.33 9.94 -1.68
CA GLY A 66 -5.91 8.69 -1.01
C GLY A 66 -5.98 8.73 0.51
N PHE A 67 -6.42 9.81 1.12
CA PHE A 67 -6.41 10.05 2.57
C PHE A 67 -5.05 9.74 3.18
N LEU A 68 -4.96 9.07 4.32
CA LEU A 68 -3.69 8.79 4.98
C LEU A 68 -3.14 7.40 4.63
N GLY A 69 -3.92 6.36 4.93
CA GLY A 69 -3.45 4.98 4.80
C GLY A 69 -3.15 4.56 3.37
N ASN A 70 -4.09 4.81 2.44
CA ASN A 70 -3.85 4.51 1.03
C ASN A 70 -2.74 5.38 0.44
N ARG A 71 -2.60 6.64 0.86
CA ARG A 71 -1.53 7.50 0.39
C ARG A 71 -0.14 6.91 0.65
N VAL A 72 0.13 6.50 1.88
CA VAL A 72 1.40 5.89 2.29
C VAL A 72 1.53 4.46 1.75
N GLY A 73 0.47 3.65 1.88
CA GLY A 73 0.50 2.25 1.46
C GLY A 73 0.71 2.06 -0.03
N VAL A 74 0.03 2.84 -0.87
CA VAL A 74 0.21 2.78 -2.34
C VAL A 74 1.58 3.29 -2.76
N TYR A 75 2.09 4.37 -2.12
CA TYR A 75 3.47 4.81 -2.34
C TYR A 75 4.47 3.72 -2.00
N ALA A 76 4.30 3.07 -0.85
CA ALA A 76 5.19 1.99 -0.40
C ALA A 76 5.19 0.80 -1.37
N MET A 77 4.02 0.39 -1.84
CA MET A 77 3.92 -0.68 -2.84
C MET A 77 4.59 -0.28 -4.15
N GLN A 78 4.39 0.94 -4.60
CA GLN A 78 4.94 1.41 -5.87
C GLN A 78 6.46 1.54 -5.81
N ILE A 79 7.02 2.09 -4.72
CA ILE A 79 8.47 2.20 -4.58
C ILE A 79 9.13 0.81 -4.42
N ALA A 80 8.50 -0.11 -3.68
CA ALA A 80 9.02 -1.48 -3.54
C ALA A 80 9.08 -2.19 -4.90
N MET A 81 8.02 -2.08 -5.71
CA MET A 81 8.01 -2.64 -7.06
C MET A 81 9.06 -1.99 -7.96
N THR A 82 9.12 -0.65 -7.99
CA THR A 82 10.06 0.10 -8.85
C THR A 82 11.53 -0.22 -8.51
N GLU A 83 11.86 -0.29 -7.22
CA GLU A 83 13.22 -0.64 -6.80
C GLU A 83 13.55 -2.11 -7.10
N ALA A 84 12.57 -3.03 -7.05
CA ALA A 84 12.79 -4.41 -7.46
C ALA A 84 13.17 -4.51 -8.96
N PHE A 85 12.46 -3.80 -9.83
CA PHE A 85 12.83 -3.70 -11.26
C PHE A 85 14.21 -3.10 -11.45
N LYS A 86 14.51 -1.99 -10.77
CA LYS A 86 15.78 -1.29 -10.88
C LYS A 86 16.98 -2.14 -10.43
N MET A 87 16.81 -2.89 -9.35
CA MET A 87 17.85 -3.75 -8.78
C MET A 87 17.86 -5.16 -9.36
N LYS A 88 17.01 -5.44 -10.36
CA LYS A 88 16.89 -6.73 -11.02
C LYS A 88 16.64 -7.90 -10.05
N LEU A 89 15.81 -7.64 -9.04
CA LEU A 89 15.37 -8.71 -8.15
C LEU A 89 14.28 -9.55 -8.83
N SER A 90 14.22 -10.83 -8.49
CA SER A 90 13.05 -11.62 -8.86
C SER A 90 11.82 -11.20 -8.02
N VAL A 91 10.64 -11.59 -8.49
CA VAL A 91 9.39 -11.38 -7.77
C VAL A 91 9.45 -11.96 -6.37
N GLU A 92 10.01 -13.18 -6.27
CA GLU A 92 10.12 -13.91 -5.01
C GLU A 92 11.15 -13.27 -4.06
N GLU A 93 12.26 -12.76 -4.58
CA GLU A 93 13.27 -12.05 -3.78
C GLU A 93 12.69 -10.78 -3.17
N ALA A 94 12.02 -9.97 -3.98
CA ALA A 94 11.40 -8.74 -3.52
C ALA A 94 10.31 -9.00 -2.47
N ASP A 95 9.44 -10.00 -2.70
CA ASP A 95 8.38 -10.37 -1.76
C ASP A 95 8.93 -10.97 -0.47
N ALA A 96 10.03 -11.71 -0.53
CA ALA A 96 10.68 -12.26 0.66
C ALA A 96 11.24 -11.15 1.56
N ILE A 97 11.76 -10.06 0.97
CA ILE A 97 12.33 -8.93 1.71
C ILE A 97 11.24 -7.96 2.14
N PHE A 98 10.39 -7.50 1.21
CA PHE A 98 9.23 -6.64 1.50
C PHE A 98 8.11 -7.47 2.13
N GLY A 99 8.39 -8.03 3.29
CA GLY A 99 7.54 -8.94 4.02
C GLY A 99 7.92 -8.96 5.50
N ARG A 100 7.86 -10.14 6.11
CA ARG A 100 8.12 -10.30 7.55
C ARG A 100 9.43 -9.65 8.04
N PRO A 101 10.56 -9.70 7.32
CA PRO A 101 11.79 -9.08 7.78
C PRO A 101 11.71 -7.55 7.90
N MET A 102 10.83 -6.93 7.12
CA MET A 102 10.54 -5.48 7.21
C MET A 102 9.34 -5.17 8.13
N GLY A 103 8.84 -6.14 8.90
CA GLY A 103 7.64 -5.95 9.71
C GLY A 103 6.34 -5.87 8.88
N ILE A 104 6.35 -6.35 7.65
CA ILE A 104 5.24 -6.32 6.69
C ILE A 104 4.65 -7.73 6.55
N PRO A 105 3.36 -7.90 6.24
CA PRO A 105 2.79 -9.22 6.02
C PRO A 105 3.52 -10.02 4.95
N LYS A 106 3.56 -11.34 5.14
CA LYS A 106 4.28 -12.28 4.25
C LYS A 106 3.84 -12.30 2.78
N THR A 107 2.78 -11.58 2.46
CA THR A 107 2.25 -11.50 1.09
C THR A 107 3.25 -10.86 0.13
N GLY A 108 4.12 -9.98 0.66
CA GLY A 108 5.06 -9.23 -0.15
C GLY A 108 4.38 -8.15 -1.01
N VAL A 109 5.15 -7.50 -1.87
CA VAL A 109 4.64 -6.43 -2.74
C VAL A 109 3.90 -7.01 -3.96
N PHE A 110 4.51 -7.95 -4.68
CA PHE A 110 3.93 -8.52 -5.89
C PHE A 110 2.73 -9.42 -5.60
N GLY A 111 2.81 -10.22 -4.53
CA GLY A 111 1.68 -10.99 -4.05
C GLY A 111 0.51 -10.12 -3.57
N LEU A 112 0.77 -8.89 -3.09
CA LEU A 112 -0.26 -7.93 -2.70
C LEU A 112 -0.88 -7.26 -3.93
N TYR A 113 -0.11 -6.92 -4.96
CA TYR A 113 -0.65 -6.49 -6.25
C TYR A 113 -1.59 -7.54 -6.85
N ASP A 114 -1.21 -8.81 -6.82
CA ASP A 114 -2.05 -9.90 -7.30
C ASP A 114 -3.33 -10.10 -6.48
N LEU A 115 -3.26 -9.80 -5.18
CA LEU A 115 -4.42 -9.90 -4.27
C LEU A 115 -5.43 -8.79 -4.50
N ILE A 116 -4.95 -7.54 -4.63
CA ILE A 116 -5.78 -6.36 -4.84
C ILE A 116 -6.36 -6.35 -6.26
N GLY A 117 -5.54 -6.66 -7.22
CA GLY A 117 -5.78 -6.55 -8.66
C GLY A 117 -4.83 -5.51 -9.28
N ILE A 118 -4.03 -5.96 -10.24
CA ILE A 118 -3.02 -5.13 -10.92
C ILE A 118 -3.70 -3.99 -11.69
N ASP A 119 -4.85 -4.26 -12.32
CA ASP A 119 -5.70 -3.31 -13.01
C ASP A 119 -6.26 -2.23 -12.06
N LEU A 120 -6.81 -2.65 -10.91
CA LEU A 120 -7.30 -1.72 -9.90
C LEU A 120 -6.18 -0.82 -9.37
N MET A 121 -5.00 -1.38 -9.12
CA MET A 121 -3.84 -0.58 -8.68
C MET A 121 -3.40 0.41 -9.76
N ALA A 122 -3.43 0.04 -11.03
CA ALA A 122 -3.13 0.95 -12.12
C ALA A 122 -4.12 2.13 -12.18
N ASP A 123 -5.40 1.88 -11.93
CA ASP A 123 -6.42 2.95 -11.90
C ASP A 123 -6.27 3.85 -10.67
N VAL A 124 -5.92 3.30 -9.51
CA VAL A 124 -5.56 4.09 -8.32
C VAL A 124 -4.36 5.00 -8.59
N LEU A 125 -3.31 4.48 -9.23
CA LEU A 125 -2.13 5.27 -9.61
C LEU A 125 -2.50 6.41 -10.57
N LYS A 126 -3.32 6.14 -11.58
CA LYS A 126 -3.81 7.18 -12.51
C LYS A 126 -4.60 8.27 -11.79
N SER A 127 -5.45 7.89 -10.83
CA SER A 127 -6.20 8.85 -10.02
C SER A 127 -5.25 9.72 -9.19
N PHE A 128 -4.26 9.13 -8.54
CA PHE A 128 -3.27 9.89 -7.76
C PHE A 128 -2.45 10.85 -8.65
N ILE A 129 -1.97 10.40 -9.81
CA ILE A 129 -1.25 11.25 -10.77
C ILE A 129 -2.10 12.44 -11.19
N LYS A 130 -3.42 12.24 -11.40
CA LYS A 130 -4.33 13.30 -11.82
C LYS A 130 -4.64 14.30 -10.71
N GLU A 131 -4.79 13.84 -9.47
CA GLU A 131 -5.34 14.62 -8.37
C GLU A 131 -4.28 15.24 -7.46
N LEU A 132 -3.07 14.65 -7.41
CA LEU A 132 -1.98 15.15 -6.58
C LEU A 132 -1.32 16.38 -7.20
N PRO A 133 -0.85 17.33 -6.36
CA PRO A 133 -0.03 18.45 -6.81
C PRO A 133 1.18 17.96 -7.61
N LYS A 134 1.54 18.67 -8.67
CA LYS A 134 2.71 18.30 -9.51
C LYS A 134 4.04 18.22 -8.73
N SER A 135 4.11 18.91 -7.59
CA SER A 135 5.28 18.90 -6.70
C SER A 135 5.32 17.70 -5.77
N ASP A 136 4.29 16.84 -5.77
CA ASP A 136 4.25 15.67 -4.90
C ASP A 136 5.23 14.60 -5.39
N GLU A 137 6.07 14.10 -4.47
CA GLU A 137 7.07 13.07 -4.79
C GLU A 137 6.45 11.76 -5.31
N PHE A 138 5.13 11.56 -5.16
CA PHE A 138 4.43 10.42 -5.73
C PHE A 138 4.58 10.32 -7.25
N HIS A 139 4.68 11.45 -7.95
CA HIS A 139 4.88 11.48 -9.41
C HIS A 139 6.22 10.86 -9.84
N GLU A 140 7.22 10.83 -8.98
CA GLU A 140 8.52 10.23 -9.30
C GLU A 140 8.46 8.70 -9.34
N VAL A 141 7.57 8.12 -8.54
CA VAL A 141 7.43 6.65 -8.41
C VAL A 141 6.28 6.08 -9.23
N ALA A 142 5.27 6.87 -9.54
CA ALA A 142 4.08 6.45 -10.28
C ALA A 142 4.31 6.41 -11.81
N LYS A 143 5.41 5.77 -12.23
CA LYS A 143 5.74 5.61 -13.65
C LYS A 143 5.07 4.36 -14.22
N GLU A 144 4.64 4.44 -15.49
CA GLU A 144 4.13 3.28 -16.21
C GLU A 144 5.26 2.25 -16.40
N ILE A 145 4.99 1.01 -16.01
CA ILE A 145 5.89 -0.12 -16.19
C ILE A 145 5.36 -0.96 -17.35
N PRO A 146 6.11 -1.12 -18.46
CA PRO A 146 5.61 -1.82 -19.65
C PRO A 146 5.12 -3.24 -19.38
N LEU A 147 5.79 -3.99 -18.50
CA LEU A 147 5.37 -5.33 -18.10
C LEU A 147 4.00 -5.32 -17.41
N VAL A 148 3.75 -4.36 -16.51
CA VAL A 148 2.47 -4.21 -15.81
C VAL A 148 1.34 -3.92 -16.81
N LYS A 149 1.58 -3.03 -17.76
CA LYS A 149 0.64 -2.74 -18.84
C LYS A 149 0.31 -3.98 -19.67
N LYS A 150 1.33 -4.73 -20.10
CA LYS A 150 1.18 -5.99 -20.83
C LYS A 150 0.37 -7.02 -20.05
N LEU A 151 0.62 -7.16 -18.74
CA LEU A 151 -0.15 -8.08 -17.88
C LEU A 151 -1.65 -7.72 -17.90
N ILE A 152 -1.99 -6.44 -17.74
CA ILE A 152 -3.38 -5.98 -17.77
C ILE A 152 -4.02 -6.26 -19.13
N GLU A 153 -3.37 -5.86 -20.24
CA GLU A 153 -3.87 -6.03 -21.60
C GLU A 153 -4.12 -7.51 -21.97
N THR A 154 -3.34 -8.43 -21.39
CA THR A 154 -3.46 -9.86 -21.65
C THR A 154 -4.35 -10.61 -20.64
N GLY A 155 -4.95 -9.88 -19.68
CA GLY A 155 -5.86 -10.41 -18.68
C GLY A 155 -5.19 -11.10 -17.48
N TYR A 156 -3.90 -10.82 -17.27
CA TYR A 156 -3.17 -11.24 -16.07
C TYR A 156 -3.27 -10.14 -15.01
N THR A 157 -4.47 -9.97 -14.45
CA THR A 157 -4.81 -8.89 -13.51
C THR A 157 -4.70 -9.29 -12.05
N GLY A 158 -4.07 -10.41 -11.74
CA GLY A 158 -3.91 -10.96 -10.40
C GLY A 158 -4.82 -12.16 -10.15
N ARG A 159 -5.12 -12.42 -8.88
CA ARG A 159 -5.90 -13.62 -8.44
C ARG A 159 -7.31 -13.70 -9.02
N LYS A 160 -7.88 -12.58 -9.41
CA LYS A 160 -9.22 -12.49 -10.06
C LYS A 160 -9.18 -12.83 -11.55
N GLY A 161 -8.00 -12.71 -12.18
CA GLY A 161 -7.79 -12.95 -13.60
C GLY A 161 -7.12 -14.32 -13.87
N LYS A 162 -6.34 -14.37 -14.94
CA LYS A 162 -5.59 -15.56 -15.33
C LYS A 162 -4.37 -15.86 -14.44
N GLY A 163 -4.06 -14.99 -13.50
CA GLY A 163 -2.88 -14.86 -12.69
C GLY A 163 -2.40 -13.42 -12.74
N GLY A 164 -1.20 -13.14 -12.26
CA GLY A 164 -0.55 -11.86 -12.26
C GLY A 164 0.96 -12.02 -12.23
N PHE A 165 1.65 -11.42 -11.28
CA PHE A 165 3.07 -11.70 -11.04
C PHE A 165 3.32 -13.16 -10.66
N TYR A 166 2.33 -13.76 -10.01
CA TYR A 166 2.24 -15.19 -9.77
C TYR A 166 1.03 -15.79 -10.48
N ARG A 167 1.16 -17.03 -10.92
CA ARG A 167 0.03 -17.81 -11.46
C ARG A 167 0.10 -19.28 -11.06
N MET A 168 -1.06 -19.93 -11.04
CA MET A 168 -1.16 -21.37 -10.83
C MET A 168 -1.27 -22.08 -12.18
N LYS A 169 -0.29 -22.93 -12.49
CA LYS A 169 -0.30 -23.78 -13.68
C LYS A 169 -0.72 -25.20 -13.31
N LYS A 170 -1.67 -25.76 -14.04
CA LYS A 170 -2.04 -27.17 -13.95
C LYS A 170 -1.02 -28.02 -14.72
N THR A 171 -0.56 -29.08 -14.10
CA THR A 171 0.33 -30.08 -14.69
C THR A 171 -0.26 -31.47 -14.43
N ASP A 172 0.24 -32.51 -15.10
CA ASP A 172 -0.20 -33.89 -14.89
C ASP A 172 0.01 -34.37 -13.45
N SER A 173 1.02 -33.82 -12.75
CA SER A 173 1.33 -34.11 -11.36
C SER A 173 0.61 -33.21 -10.35
N GLY A 174 -0.23 -32.27 -10.79
CA GLY A 174 -0.96 -31.35 -9.90
C GLY A 174 -0.86 -29.88 -10.31
N LYS A 175 -0.92 -28.99 -9.32
CA LYS A 175 -0.79 -27.54 -9.55
C LYS A 175 0.56 -27.06 -9.07
N ILE A 176 1.26 -26.32 -9.91
CA ILE A 176 2.51 -25.64 -9.55
C ILE A 176 2.29 -24.11 -9.55
N MET A 177 2.98 -23.43 -8.67
CA MET A 177 3.04 -21.97 -8.69
C MET A 177 4.18 -21.54 -9.61
N GLU A 178 3.88 -20.64 -10.53
CA GLU A 178 4.87 -19.98 -11.38
C GLU A 178 4.95 -18.49 -11.01
N ALA A 179 6.14 -17.90 -11.13
CA ALA A 179 6.39 -16.49 -11.01
C ALA A 179 6.92 -15.92 -12.32
N ILE A 180 6.60 -14.67 -12.61
CA ILE A 180 7.05 -13.98 -13.81
C ILE A 180 8.46 -13.44 -13.63
N ASN A 181 9.30 -13.57 -14.62
CA ASN A 181 10.57 -12.86 -14.69
C ASN A 181 10.31 -11.39 -15.06
N LEU A 182 10.76 -10.46 -14.24
CA LEU A 182 10.50 -9.03 -14.40
C LEU A 182 11.18 -8.40 -15.63
N GLU A 183 12.25 -9.01 -16.14
CA GLU A 183 12.97 -8.53 -17.33
C GLU A 183 12.37 -9.09 -18.63
N THR A 184 12.09 -10.42 -18.66
CA THR A 184 11.66 -11.11 -19.89
C THR A 184 10.13 -11.21 -20.02
N GLY A 185 9.42 -11.16 -18.91
CA GLY A 185 7.98 -11.40 -18.87
C GLY A 185 7.58 -12.88 -19.02
N GLU A 186 8.53 -13.80 -18.93
CA GLU A 186 8.30 -15.24 -19.00
C GLU A 186 8.03 -15.83 -17.62
N TYR A 187 7.20 -16.87 -17.56
CA TYR A 187 6.88 -17.57 -16.33
C TYR A 187 7.75 -18.80 -16.15
N SER A 188 8.25 -18.98 -14.94
CA SER A 188 8.95 -20.20 -14.52
C SER A 188 8.44 -20.67 -13.16
N THR A 189 8.75 -21.90 -12.79
CA THR A 189 8.38 -22.44 -11.47
C THR A 189 8.90 -21.52 -10.35
N SER A 190 7.98 -21.04 -9.52
CA SER A 190 8.33 -20.13 -8.41
C SER A 190 9.22 -20.83 -7.39
N GLN A 191 10.24 -20.13 -6.94
CA GLN A 191 11.23 -20.63 -5.99
C GLN A 191 11.05 -19.99 -4.63
N LYS A 192 11.26 -20.78 -3.59
CA LYS A 192 11.31 -20.24 -2.23
C LYS A 192 12.68 -19.60 -2.01
N ILE A 193 12.67 -18.31 -1.70
CA ILE A 193 13.88 -17.57 -1.35
C ILE A 193 14.12 -17.69 0.16
N ASP A 194 15.24 -18.26 0.53
CA ASP A 194 15.69 -18.32 1.92
C ASP A 194 16.62 -17.14 2.20
N ILE A 195 16.05 -16.10 2.78
CA ILE A 195 16.82 -14.94 3.27
C ILE A 195 17.23 -15.13 4.74
N LYS A 196 17.10 -16.35 5.28
CA LYS A 196 17.27 -16.67 6.71
C LYS A 196 16.33 -15.80 7.59
N SER A 197 15.16 -15.49 7.07
CA SER A 197 14.22 -14.47 7.54
C SER A 197 13.57 -14.75 8.89
N ASP A 198 13.53 -15.99 9.32
CA ASP A 198 12.86 -16.35 10.58
C ASP A 198 13.59 -15.83 11.83
N LYS A 199 14.79 -15.23 11.64
CA LYS A 199 15.62 -14.64 12.69
C LYS A 199 16.22 -13.28 12.34
N VAL A 200 15.94 -12.74 11.16
CA VAL A 200 16.50 -11.45 10.74
C VAL A 200 15.52 -10.35 11.14
N ASP A 201 15.91 -9.54 12.12
CA ASP A 201 15.20 -8.31 12.45
C ASP A 201 15.50 -7.22 11.39
N LEU A 202 14.70 -6.18 11.40
CA LEU A 202 14.85 -5.07 10.45
C LEU A 202 16.25 -4.46 10.46
N LYS A 203 16.85 -4.32 11.65
CA LYS A 203 18.20 -3.75 11.80
C LYS A 203 19.26 -4.62 11.13
N ALA A 204 19.17 -5.93 11.33
CA ALA A 204 20.08 -6.87 10.68
C ALA A 204 19.88 -6.87 9.16
N LEU A 205 18.65 -6.76 8.67
CA LEU A 205 18.33 -6.72 7.25
C LEU A 205 18.95 -5.49 6.56
N ILE A 206 18.71 -4.28 7.07
CA ILE A 206 19.18 -3.04 6.46
C ILE A 206 20.70 -2.84 6.56
N ASN A 207 21.36 -3.55 7.47
CA ASN A 207 22.81 -3.55 7.59
C ASN A 207 23.51 -4.67 6.80
N ARG A 208 22.79 -5.45 6.00
CA ARG A 208 23.40 -6.43 5.10
C ARG A 208 24.18 -5.71 4.00
N ASN A 209 25.37 -6.23 3.71
CA ASN A 209 26.19 -5.73 2.61
C ASN A 209 25.96 -6.59 1.34
N ASP A 210 24.70 -6.61 0.87
CA ASP A 210 24.27 -7.31 -0.34
C ASP A 210 23.04 -6.63 -0.96
N LYS A 211 22.64 -7.09 -2.16
CA LYS A 211 21.46 -6.55 -2.87
C LYS A 211 20.16 -6.54 -2.05
N TYR A 212 20.04 -7.41 -1.06
CA TYR A 212 18.84 -7.51 -0.20
C TYR A 212 18.81 -6.41 0.86
N GLY A 213 19.96 -6.11 1.47
CA GLY A 213 20.10 -4.96 2.37
C GLY A 213 19.92 -3.64 1.63
N ASP A 214 20.52 -3.50 0.46
CA ASP A 214 20.40 -2.32 -0.40
C ASP A 214 18.92 -2.06 -0.79
N TYR A 215 18.20 -3.11 -1.19
CA TYR A 215 16.79 -3.02 -1.51
C TYR A 215 15.95 -2.62 -0.30
N ALA A 216 16.12 -3.31 0.83
CA ALA A 216 15.39 -3.04 2.05
C ALA A 216 15.60 -1.58 2.51
N TRP A 217 16.85 -1.10 2.52
CA TRP A 217 17.17 0.27 2.88
C TRP A 217 16.60 1.29 1.89
N SER A 218 16.78 1.05 0.59
CA SER A 218 16.26 1.96 -0.44
C SER A 218 14.75 2.13 -0.36
N VAL A 219 14.02 1.03 -0.15
CA VAL A 219 12.55 1.07 -0.03
C VAL A 219 12.13 1.74 1.26
N LEU A 220 12.69 1.31 2.41
CA LEU A 220 12.29 1.83 3.72
C LEU A 220 12.57 3.32 3.86
N SER A 221 13.78 3.76 3.49
CA SER A 221 14.17 5.17 3.61
C SER A 221 13.27 6.10 2.79
N LYS A 222 12.86 5.67 1.59
CA LYS A 222 11.95 6.43 0.73
C LYS A 222 10.52 6.46 1.29
N ILE A 223 10.05 5.35 1.85
CA ILE A 223 8.74 5.31 2.51
C ILE A 223 8.71 6.28 3.69
N ILE A 224 9.72 6.24 4.56
CA ILE A 224 9.82 7.12 5.74
C ILE A 224 9.89 8.59 5.30
N LYS A 225 10.73 8.89 4.32
CA LYS A 225 10.86 10.27 3.78
C LYS A 225 9.52 10.77 3.27
N TYR A 226 8.84 9.99 2.42
CA TYR A 226 7.55 10.37 1.87
C TYR A 226 6.48 10.51 2.95
N ALA A 227 6.33 9.53 3.83
CA ALA A 227 5.38 9.56 4.93
C ALA A 227 5.59 10.81 5.82
N SER A 228 6.85 11.13 6.14
CA SER A 228 7.19 12.32 6.93
C SER A 228 6.80 13.63 6.25
N SER A 229 6.89 13.68 4.92
CA SER A 229 6.52 14.89 4.15
C SER A 229 5.01 15.18 4.14
N LEU A 230 4.19 14.20 4.49
CA LEU A 230 2.73 14.34 4.55
C LEU A 230 2.23 15.05 5.81
N VAL A 231 3.07 15.24 6.82
CA VAL A 231 2.77 16.00 8.04
C VAL A 231 3.26 17.44 7.85
N PRO A 232 2.46 18.46 8.16
CA PRO A 232 1.11 18.44 8.75
C PRO A 232 -0.04 18.41 7.71
N GLY A 233 0.23 18.20 6.44
CA GLY A 233 -0.74 18.34 5.35
C GLY A 233 -1.92 17.38 5.42
N ILE A 234 -1.69 16.11 5.74
CA ILE A 234 -2.74 15.09 5.81
C ILE A 234 -3.20 14.86 7.25
N THR A 235 -2.26 14.76 8.17
CA THR A 235 -2.49 14.66 9.61
C THR A 235 -1.54 15.58 10.36
N LYS A 236 -1.80 15.84 11.63
CA LYS A 236 -0.95 16.70 12.47
C LYS A 236 0.18 15.93 13.14
N GLU A 237 0.01 14.63 13.34
CA GLU A 237 0.89 13.81 14.16
C GLU A 237 1.51 12.68 13.34
N PHE A 238 2.83 12.46 13.48
CA PHE A 238 3.51 11.32 12.86
C PHE A 238 2.96 9.98 13.33
N ASN A 239 2.55 9.91 14.61
CA ASN A 239 1.98 8.70 15.19
C ASN A 239 0.70 8.22 14.46
N ASP A 240 -0.08 9.14 13.87
CA ASP A 240 -1.25 8.78 13.08
C ASP A 240 -0.87 7.96 11.85
N ILE A 241 0.30 8.24 11.26
CA ILE A 241 0.81 7.48 10.11
C ILE A 241 1.17 6.07 10.54
N ASP A 242 1.91 5.93 11.64
CA ASP A 242 2.31 4.61 12.16
C ASP A 242 1.08 3.76 12.50
N GLU A 243 0.09 4.36 13.17
CA GLU A 243 -1.17 3.69 13.49
C GLU A 243 -1.97 3.33 12.23
N ALA A 244 -2.01 4.21 11.22
CA ALA A 244 -2.68 3.91 9.95
C ALA A 244 -2.04 2.70 9.25
N MET A 245 -0.71 2.62 9.24
CA MET A 245 -0.01 1.49 8.63
C MET A 245 -0.17 0.21 9.46
N ARG A 246 -0.13 0.32 10.79
CA ARG A 246 -0.35 -0.80 11.69
C ARG A 246 -1.76 -1.39 11.57
N LEU A 247 -2.79 -0.55 11.52
CA LEU A 247 -4.20 -0.96 11.54
C LEU A 247 -4.77 -1.23 10.15
N GLY A 248 -4.30 -0.51 9.12
CA GLY A 248 -4.79 -0.61 7.74
C GLY A 248 -4.00 -1.57 6.86
N PHE A 249 -2.71 -1.78 7.15
CA PHE A 249 -1.83 -2.64 6.37
C PHE A 249 -1.19 -3.77 7.18
N ASN A 250 -1.48 -3.84 8.50
CA ASN A 250 -0.91 -4.83 9.41
C ASN A 250 0.64 -4.77 9.49
N TRP A 251 1.23 -3.58 9.34
CA TRP A 251 2.68 -3.40 9.47
C TRP A 251 3.09 -3.32 10.94
N ALA A 252 4.32 -3.72 11.22
CA ALA A 252 4.98 -3.62 12.54
C ALA A 252 4.13 -4.21 13.70
N LYS A 253 3.51 -5.37 13.46
CA LYS A 253 2.76 -6.14 14.48
C LYS A 253 3.69 -7.05 15.26
#